data_8aa996edef9f77a9866e99883b997914
#
_entry.id   8aa996edef9f77a9866e99883b997914
#
_cell.length_a   1.000
_cell.length_b   1.000
_cell.length_c   1.000
_cell.angle_alpha   90.00
_cell.angle_beta   90.00
_cell.angle_gamma   90.00
#
_symmetry.space_group_name_H-M   'P 1'
#
loop_
_entity.id
_entity.type
_entity.pdbx_description
1 polymer ?
#
loop_
_entity_poly.entity_id
_entity_poly.type
_entity_poly.pdbx_seq_one_letter_code
_entity_poly.pdbx_strand_id
1 'polypeptide(L)'
;MFIEKIDLLTIFQLRELEAISEGDDMVIDSMLYAAIDEMRAYLSDNFDIDTIFAKTGNDRNRMLVRIGCDIAAYHLIAADVAGQDREDRRERYDRALDWLKMVSKKTQYTDLEQAIEDDDNAEVNYGSNKKRRNYY
;
A
#
# COMPACT_ATOMS: atom_id res chain seq x y z
N MET A 1 2.26 -13.41 -3.15
CA MET A 1 2.09 -11.97 -3.47
C MET A 1 1.39 -11.31 -2.28
N PHE A 2 1.68 -10.05 -2.00
CA PHE A 2 1.11 -9.38 -0.83
C PHE A 2 -0.41 -9.15 -0.95
N ILE A 3 -0.90 -8.82 -2.14
CA ILE A 3 -2.33 -8.74 -2.44
C ILE A 3 -2.63 -9.81 -3.47
N GLU A 4 -3.75 -10.51 -3.32
CA GLU A 4 -4.12 -11.62 -4.19
C GLU A 4 -5.49 -11.37 -4.83
N LYS A 5 -5.78 -12.08 -5.90
CA LYS A 5 -7.08 -12.00 -6.59
C LYS A 5 -8.25 -12.15 -5.63
N ILE A 6 -8.12 -13.01 -4.62
CA ILE A 6 -9.19 -13.22 -3.64
C ILE A 6 -9.49 -11.96 -2.82
N ASP A 7 -8.48 -11.12 -2.59
CA ASP A 7 -8.67 -9.87 -1.85
C ASP A 7 -9.56 -8.90 -2.66
N LEU A 8 -9.45 -8.93 -3.99
CA LEU A 8 -10.28 -8.11 -4.87
C LEU A 8 -11.76 -8.50 -4.82
N LEU A 9 -12.07 -9.73 -4.42
CA LEU A 9 -13.47 -10.17 -4.28
C LEU A 9 -14.20 -9.48 -3.12
N THR A 10 -13.50 -8.74 -2.29
CA THR A 10 -14.12 -7.87 -1.29
C THR A 10 -14.70 -6.59 -1.93
N ILE A 11 -14.27 -6.26 -3.14
CA ILE A 11 -14.65 -5.05 -3.87
C ILE A 11 -15.47 -5.39 -5.12
N PHE A 12 -15.09 -6.43 -5.83
CA PHE A 12 -15.73 -6.89 -7.05
C PHE A 12 -16.46 -8.20 -6.83
N GLN A 13 -17.55 -8.41 -7.56
CA GLN A 13 -18.08 -9.76 -7.73
C GLN A 13 -17.18 -10.52 -8.70
N LEU A 14 -17.09 -11.84 -8.52
CA LEU A 14 -16.24 -12.67 -9.37
C LEU A 14 -16.57 -12.48 -10.87
N ARG A 15 -17.85 -12.45 -11.20
CA ARG A 15 -18.31 -12.26 -12.58
C ARG A 15 -17.88 -10.91 -13.16
N GLU A 16 -17.88 -9.88 -12.32
CA GLU A 16 -17.47 -8.54 -12.70
C GLU A 16 -15.95 -8.50 -12.97
N LEU A 17 -15.19 -9.10 -12.07
CA LEU A 17 -13.74 -9.18 -12.20
C LEU A 17 -13.33 -9.98 -13.45
N GLU A 18 -14.03 -11.08 -13.74
CA GLU A 18 -13.79 -11.89 -14.94
C GLU A 18 -14.13 -11.11 -16.21
N ALA A 19 -15.20 -10.31 -16.19
CA ALA A 19 -15.57 -9.49 -17.32
C ALA A 19 -14.53 -8.40 -17.61
N ILE A 20 -14.00 -7.75 -16.57
CA ILE A 20 -13.00 -6.69 -16.71
C ILE A 20 -11.68 -7.26 -17.24
N SER A 21 -11.27 -8.41 -16.74
CA SER A 21 -10.01 -9.06 -17.14
C SER A 21 -10.16 -9.94 -18.39
N GLU A 22 -11.37 -10.08 -18.92
CA GLU A 22 -11.69 -11.00 -20.03
C GLU A 22 -11.27 -12.45 -19.70
N GLY A 23 -11.32 -12.82 -18.43
CA GLY A 23 -10.94 -14.14 -17.96
C GLY A 23 -9.44 -14.40 -17.90
N ASP A 24 -8.62 -13.38 -18.09
CA ASP A 24 -7.17 -13.50 -18.06
C ASP A 24 -6.61 -13.09 -16.70
N ASP A 25 -6.19 -14.07 -15.91
CA ASP A 25 -5.60 -13.83 -14.60
C ASP A 25 -4.29 -13.06 -14.67
N MET A 26 -3.57 -13.12 -15.78
CA MET A 26 -2.33 -12.35 -15.95
C MET A 26 -2.59 -10.83 -15.93
N VAL A 27 -3.75 -10.42 -16.44
CA VAL A 27 -4.16 -9.01 -16.39
C VAL A 27 -4.37 -8.60 -14.94
N ILE A 28 -5.07 -9.43 -14.16
CA ILE A 28 -5.31 -9.17 -12.75
C ILE A 28 -3.98 -9.10 -11.99
N ASP A 29 -3.11 -10.10 -12.17
CA ASP A 29 -1.82 -10.16 -11.48
C ASP A 29 -0.95 -8.95 -11.81
N SER A 30 -0.93 -8.51 -13.06
CA SER A 30 -0.18 -7.33 -13.46
C SER A 30 -0.62 -6.08 -12.70
N MET A 31 -1.93 -5.92 -12.51
CA MET A 31 -2.47 -4.76 -11.78
C MET A 31 -2.23 -4.87 -10.27
N LEU A 32 -2.23 -6.09 -9.74
CA LEU A 32 -1.86 -6.33 -8.34
C LEU A 32 -0.39 -6.00 -8.09
N TYR A 33 0.51 -6.43 -8.98
CA TYR A 33 1.93 -6.08 -8.87
C TYR A 33 2.14 -4.57 -8.98
N ALA A 34 1.46 -3.91 -9.91
CA ALA A 34 1.55 -2.46 -10.06
C ALA A 34 1.11 -1.74 -8.77
N ALA A 35 0.04 -2.20 -8.15
CA ALA A 35 -0.43 -1.63 -6.88
C ALA A 35 0.59 -1.83 -5.76
N ILE A 36 1.20 -3.02 -5.68
CA ILE A 36 2.23 -3.32 -4.68
C ILE A 36 3.44 -2.40 -4.89
N ASP A 37 3.90 -2.24 -6.12
CA ASP A 37 5.04 -1.40 -6.44
C ASP A 37 4.76 0.07 -6.09
N GLU A 38 3.56 0.54 -6.35
CA GLU A 38 3.14 1.89 -6.00
C GLU A 38 3.15 2.11 -4.48
N MET A 39 2.60 1.16 -3.72
CA MET A 39 2.65 1.23 -2.25
C MET A 39 4.09 1.19 -1.72
N ARG A 40 4.94 0.33 -2.28
CA ARG A 40 6.35 0.24 -1.91
C ARG A 40 7.06 1.59 -2.12
N ALA A 41 6.77 2.24 -3.24
CA ALA A 41 7.36 3.54 -3.55
C ALA A 41 7.04 4.60 -2.51
N TYR A 42 5.80 4.64 -2.01
CA TYR A 42 5.41 5.59 -0.96
C TYR A 42 6.04 5.28 0.39
N LEU A 43 6.24 4.02 0.71
CA LEU A 43 6.64 3.59 2.05
C LEU A 43 8.16 3.37 2.21
N SER A 44 8.92 3.41 1.12
CA SER A 44 10.33 2.99 1.11
C SER A 44 11.24 3.79 2.04
N ASP A 45 10.93 5.06 2.28
CA ASP A 45 11.83 5.94 3.04
C ASP A 45 11.80 5.67 4.55
N ASN A 46 10.65 5.29 5.09
CA ASN A 46 10.44 5.23 6.53
C ASN A 46 10.03 3.86 7.05
N PHE A 47 9.80 2.90 6.16
CA PHE A 47 9.27 1.59 6.53
C PHE A 47 10.13 0.45 5.98
N ASP A 48 10.12 -0.66 6.70
CA ASP A 48 10.77 -1.90 6.25
C ASP A 48 9.88 -2.61 5.22
N ILE A 49 9.96 -2.13 3.98
CA ILE A 49 9.09 -2.61 2.90
C ILE A 49 9.30 -4.10 2.61
N ASP A 50 10.49 -4.62 2.79
CA ASP A 50 10.73 -6.03 2.52
C ASP A 50 10.02 -6.92 3.54
N THR A 51 10.08 -6.58 4.81
CA THR A 51 9.34 -7.29 5.86
C THR A 51 7.83 -7.15 5.67
N ILE A 52 7.36 -5.94 5.38
CA ILE A 52 5.91 -5.67 5.21
C ILE A 52 5.33 -6.49 4.06
N PHE A 53 5.95 -6.41 2.89
CA PHE A 53 5.39 -6.99 1.67
C PHE A 53 5.72 -8.48 1.49
N ALA A 54 6.56 -9.06 2.35
CA ALA A 54 6.79 -10.50 2.40
C ALA A 54 5.67 -11.25 3.14
N LYS A 55 4.86 -10.55 3.91
CA LYS A 55 3.79 -11.19 4.71
C LYS A 55 2.67 -11.72 3.82
N THR A 56 2.05 -12.79 4.29
CA THR A 56 0.95 -13.46 3.59
C THR A 56 -0.19 -13.77 4.57
N GLY A 57 -1.35 -14.07 4.03
CA GLY A 57 -2.51 -14.48 4.83
C GLY A 57 -2.90 -13.42 5.87
N ASN A 58 -3.13 -13.88 7.08
CA ASN A 58 -3.61 -13.01 8.16
C ASN A 58 -2.52 -12.17 8.81
N ASP A 59 -1.26 -12.40 8.48
CA ASP A 59 -0.15 -11.63 9.02
C ASP A 59 0.01 -10.28 8.32
N ARG A 60 -0.66 -10.11 7.19
CA ARG A 60 -0.65 -8.86 6.44
C ARG A 60 -1.40 -7.75 7.17
N ASN A 61 -0.92 -6.53 7.06
CA ASN A 61 -1.65 -5.37 7.56
C ASN A 61 -2.94 -5.19 6.74
N ARG A 62 -4.09 -5.28 7.40
CA ARG A 62 -5.40 -5.27 6.74
C ARG A 62 -5.71 -3.95 6.04
N MET A 63 -5.29 -2.85 6.64
CA MET A 63 -5.50 -1.53 6.04
C MET A 63 -4.69 -1.42 4.76
N LEU A 64 -3.44 -1.87 4.78
CA LEU A 64 -2.58 -1.82 3.61
C LEU A 64 -3.09 -2.73 2.49
N VAL A 65 -3.65 -3.90 2.83
CA VAL A 65 -4.31 -4.78 1.83
C VAL A 65 -5.47 -4.04 1.17
N ARG A 66 -6.31 -3.37 1.96
CA ARG A 66 -7.45 -2.62 1.43
C ARG A 66 -7.00 -1.46 0.53
N ILE A 67 -6.00 -0.71 0.95
CA ILE A 67 -5.40 0.38 0.16
C ILE A 67 -4.91 -0.17 -1.18
N GLY A 68 -4.18 -1.28 -1.15
CA GLY A 68 -3.69 -1.93 -2.36
C GLY A 68 -4.81 -2.42 -3.29
N CYS A 69 -5.90 -2.94 -2.72
CA CYS A 69 -7.06 -3.34 -3.52
C CYS A 69 -7.72 -2.14 -4.22
N ASP A 70 -7.84 -1.00 -3.55
CA ASP A 70 -8.39 0.21 -4.17
C ASP A 70 -7.50 0.71 -5.32
N ILE A 71 -6.18 0.64 -5.16
CA ILE A 71 -5.22 1.00 -6.20
C ILE A 71 -5.34 0.04 -7.39
N ALA A 72 -5.31 -1.26 -7.13
CA ALA A 72 -5.42 -2.28 -8.19
C ALA A 72 -6.75 -2.18 -8.93
N ALA A 73 -7.84 -1.95 -8.20
CA ALA A 73 -9.17 -1.77 -8.79
C ALA A 73 -9.23 -0.58 -9.74
N TYR A 74 -8.61 0.52 -9.36
CA TYR A 74 -8.53 1.69 -10.23
C TYR A 74 -7.79 1.37 -11.54
N HIS A 75 -6.64 0.69 -11.44
CA HIS A 75 -5.86 0.33 -12.62
C HIS A 75 -6.60 -0.67 -13.52
N LEU A 76 -7.31 -1.64 -12.94
CA LEU A 76 -8.11 -2.60 -13.70
C LEU A 76 -9.21 -1.90 -14.48
N ILE A 77 -9.95 -0.99 -13.86
CA ILE A 77 -11.04 -0.26 -14.51
C ILE A 77 -10.52 0.76 -15.51
N ALA A 78 -9.40 1.40 -15.24
CA ALA A 78 -8.77 2.32 -16.18
C ALA A 78 -8.34 1.60 -17.47
N ALA A 79 -7.99 0.31 -17.38
CA ALA A 79 -7.64 -0.50 -18.54
C ALA A 79 -8.88 -0.98 -19.32
N ASP A 80 -10.04 -1.01 -18.67
CA ASP A 80 -11.29 -1.47 -19.29
C ASP A 80 -11.97 -0.34 -20.06
N VAL A 81 -12.26 -0.58 -21.33
CA VAL A 81 -12.88 0.40 -22.23
C VAL A 81 -14.40 0.44 -22.07
N ALA A 82 -15.00 -0.54 -21.39
CA ALA A 82 -16.44 -0.76 -21.40
C ALA A 82 -17.25 0.10 -20.42
N GLY A 83 -16.64 1.06 -19.73
CA GLY A 83 -17.38 2.11 -19.06
C GLY A 83 -17.92 1.81 -17.66
N GLN A 84 -17.15 1.15 -16.85
CA GLN A 84 -17.47 1.03 -15.43
C GLN A 84 -17.44 2.39 -14.72
N ASP A 85 -18.00 2.47 -13.52
CA ASP A 85 -18.04 3.69 -12.74
C ASP A 85 -16.63 4.12 -12.34
N ARG A 86 -16.02 4.92 -13.21
CA ARG A 86 -14.63 5.37 -13.05
C ARG A 86 -14.48 6.43 -11.98
N GLU A 87 -15.52 7.19 -11.71
CA GLU A 87 -15.44 8.29 -10.75
C GLU A 87 -15.33 7.79 -9.31
N ASP A 88 -16.17 6.84 -8.93
CA ASP A 88 -16.09 6.23 -7.59
C ASP A 88 -14.73 5.56 -7.36
N ARG A 89 -14.24 4.84 -8.35
CA ARG A 89 -12.93 4.18 -8.26
C ARG A 89 -11.80 5.17 -8.18
N ARG A 90 -11.91 6.28 -8.90
CA ARG A 90 -10.91 7.34 -8.84
C ARG A 90 -10.88 8.01 -7.47
N GLU A 91 -12.03 8.27 -6.88
CA GLU A 91 -12.10 8.82 -5.53
C GLU A 91 -11.47 7.89 -4.50
N ARG A 92 -11.72 6.58 -4.62
CA ARG A 92 -11.11 5.60 -3.73
C ARG A 92 -9.60 5.52 -3.92
N TYR A 93 -9.14 5.58 -5.17
CA TYR A 93 -7.72 5.64 -5.50
C TYR A 93 -7.06 6.88 -4.91
N ASP A 94 -7.65 8.05 -5.10
CA ASP A 94 -7.12 9.29 -4.54
C ASP A 94 -7.03 9.23 -3.01
N ARG A 95 -8.05 8.69 -2.36
CA ARG A 95 -8.03 8.50 -0.90
C ARG A 95 -6.95 7.51 -0.46
N ALA A 96 -6.74 6.46 -1.23
CA ALA A 96 -5.68 5.49 -0.96
C ALA A 96 -4.30 6.16 -1.02
N LEU A 97 -4.05 6.95 -2.07
CA LEU A 97 -2.81 7.68 -2.21
C LEU A 97 -2.61 8.72 -1.11
N ASP A 98 -3.66 9.43 -0.72
CA ASP A 98 -3.61 10.40 0.38
C ASP A 98 -3.23 9.72 1.69
N TRP A 99 -3.82 8.54 1.96
CA TRP A 99 -3.46 7.76 3.14
C TRP A 99 -1.99 7.36 3.12
N LEU A 100 -1.51 6.87 1.98
CA LEU A 100 -0.09 6.49 1.81
C LEU A 100 0.83 7.69 2.04
N LYS A 101 0.47 8.85 1.53
CA LYS A 101 1.24 10.09 1.74
C LYS A 101 1.29 10.49 3.21
N MET A 102 0.16 10.41 3.91
CA MET A 102 0.10 10.76 5.33
C MET A 102 0.91 9.78 6.18
N VAL A 103 0.82 8.49 5.89
CA VAL A 103 1.60 7.46 6.58
C VAL A 103 3.09 7.65 6.29
N SER A 104 3.46 7.89 5.04
CA SER A 104 4.83 8.14 4.62
C SER A 104 5.45 9.32 5.37
N LYS A 105 4.67 10.37 5.59
CA LYS A 105 5.12 11.56 6.34
C LYS A 105 4.96 11.41 7.85
N LYS A 106 4.53 10.25 8.32
CA LYS A 106 4.28 9.95 9.74
C LYS A 106 3.24 10.90 10.38
N THR A 107 2.32 11.43 9.59
CA THR A 107 1.20 12.25 10.08
C THR A 107 -0.05 11.42 10.35
N GLN A 108 -0.06 10.16 9.93
CA GLN A 108 -1.13 9.21 10.17
C GLN A 108 -0.59 8.01 10.95
N TYR A 109 -1.30 7.59 11.98
CA TYR A 109 -0.92 6.40 12.75
C TYR A 109 -0.94 5.14 11.87
N THR A 110 0.07 4.31 12.07
CA THR A 110 0.14 2.97 11.49
C THR A 110 1.00 2.06 12.38
N ASP A 111 0.72 0.77 12.34
CA ASP A 111 1.52 -0.25 13.02
C ASP A 111 2.45 -1.00 12.06
N LEU A 112 2.72 -0.43 10.89
CA LEU A 112 3.66 -1.00 9.93
C LEU A 112 5.11 -0.97 10.47
N GLU A 113 5.88 -1.98 10.09
CA GLU A 113 7.27 -2.10 10.50
C GLU A 113 8.08 -0.91 10.00
N GLN A 114 8.73 -0.23 10.93
CA GLN A 114 9.58 0.92 10.63
C GLN A 114 10.93 0.47 10.07
N ALA A 115 11.53 1.30 9.23
CA ALA A 115 12.90 1.11 8.81
C ALA A 115 13.84 1.23 10.02
N ILE A 116 14.91 0.42 10.03
CA ILE A 116 15.92 0.48 11.06
C ILE A 116 16.83 1.68 10.78
N GLU A 117 17.01 2.55 11.78
CA GLU A 117 17.94 3.66 11.66
C GLU A 117 19.38 3.13 11.82
N ASP A 118 20.30 3.70 11.05
CA ASP A 118 21.71 3.39 11.18
C ASP A 118 22.23 3.82 12.56
N ASP A 119 22.98 2.96 13.21
CA ASP A 119 23.60 3.22 14.52
C ASP A 119 24.45 4.49 14.49
N ASP A 120 25.13 4.75 13.39
CA ASP A 120 25.95 5.95 13.22
C ASP A 120 25.13 7.24 13.33
N ASN A 121 23.94 7.24 12.75
CA ASN A 121 23.04 8.39 12.85
C ASN A 121 22.46 8.54 14.25
N ALA A 122 22.20 7.44 14.91
CA ALA A 122 21.73 7.44 16.30
C ALA A 122 22.78 8.03 17.24
N GLU A 123 24.05 7.66 17.08
CA GLU A 123 25.15 8.20 17.89
C GLU A 123 25.33 9.69 17.72
N VAL A 124 25.25 10.20 16.50
CA VAL A 124 25.36 11.64 16.22
C VAL A 124 24.23 12.39 16.91
N ASN A 125 23.04 11.85 16.95
CA ASN A 125 21.91 12.45 17.63
C ASN A 125 22.05 12.41 19.15
N TYR A 126 22.74 11.45 19.71
CA TYR A 126 23.00 11.36 21.13
C TYR A 126 23.98 12.39 21.62
N GLY A 127 24.95 12.74 20.81
CA GLY A 127 25.95 13.75 21.18
C GLY A 127 25.35 15.08 21.52
N SER A 128 24.13 15.29 21.28
CA SER A 128 23.41 16.49 21.52
C SER A 128 22.34 16.36 22.54
N ASN A 129 22.16 15.45 23.12
CA ASN A 129 20.96 15.54 23.65
C ASN A 129 20.50 15.08 24.74
N LYS A 130 20.91 14.73 24.99
CA LYS A 130 20.42 14.37 25.77
C LYS A 130 19.97 15.04 26.73
N LYS A 131 20.06 15.22 26.43
CA LYS A 131 19.68 15.76 26.90
C LYS A 131 18.75 16.30 27.26
N ARG A 132 18.70 16.19 27.11
CA ARG A 132 17.87 16.75 27.18
C ARG A 132 17.19 16.78 28.03
N ARG A 133 17.58 16.48 28.35
CA ARG A 133 16.97 16.64 28.76
C ARG A 133 16.70 17.10 29.55
N ASN A 134 17.39 17.10 29.54
CA ASN A 134 17.19 17.80 29.87
C ASN A 134 16.82 18.10 30.50
N TYR A 135 17.25 17.90 30.72
CA TYR A 135 17.00 18.37 30.93
C TYR A 135 16.65 18.89 31.50
N TYR A 136 17.00 19.00 31.67
CA TYR A 136 16.86 19.62 31.86
C TYR A 136 16.30 20.15 32.12
#